data_9a46c04d25dba09edfe70ef5fd2cde28
#
_entry.id   9a46c04d25dba09edfe70ef5fd2cde28
#
_cell.length_a   1.000
_cell.length_b   1.000
_cell.length_c   1.000
_cell.angle_alpha   90.00
_cell.angle_beta   90.00
_cell.angle_gamma   90.00
#
_symmetry.space_group_name_H-M   'P 1'
#
loop_
_entity.id
_entity.type
_entity.pdbx_description
1 polymer ?
#
loop_
_entity_poly.entity_id
_entity_poly.type
_entity_poly.pdbx_seq_one_letter_code
_entity_poly.pdbx_strand_id
1 'polypeptide(L)' 'MQGTYDEGLCEHTNQMYHYIVIADTTSCCAQGIEFTLANENTTYPQPGDEIEISGVLGLYEEEGSLYIQIIADSIRMV' A
#
# COMPACT_ATOMS: atom_id res chain seq x y z
N MET A 1 -4.77 -8.36 5.33
CA MET A 1 -3.42 -8.49 4.73
C MET A 1 -2.41 -7.87 5.67
N GLN A 2 -1.36 -8.59 5.96
CA GLN A 2 -0.31 -8.16 6.88
C GLN A 2 1.00 -8.01 6.14
N GLY A 3 1.76 -6.98 6.45
CA GLY A 3 3.06 -6.74 5.85
C GLY A 3 3.73 -5.52 6.45
N THR A 4 4.79 -5.07 5.79
CA THR A 4 5.56 -3.91 6.22
C THR A 4 5.14 -2.69 5.41
N TYR A 5 4.87 -1.60 6.10
CA TYR A 5 4.53 -0.35 5.43
C TYR A 5 5.77 0.29 4.79
N ASP A 6 5.59 0.77 3.58
CA ASP A 6 6.61 1.57 2.89
C ASP A 6 5.91 2.67 2.11
N GLU A 7 6.66 3.67 1.72
CA GLU A 7 6.13 4.77 0.92
C GLU A 7 7.16 5.24 -0.08
N GLY A 8 6.68 5.79 -1.18
CA GLY A 8 7.55 6.32 -2.23
C GLY A 8 6.99 7.59 -2.83
N LEU A 9 7.86 8.53 -3.15
CA LEU A 9 7.49 9.76 -3.83
C LEU A 9 7.75 9.61 -5.32
N CYS A 10 6.73 9.86 -6.12
CA CYS A 10 6.89 9.93 -7.57
C CYS A 10 7.26 11.37 -7.94
N GLU A 11 8.50 11.57 -8.38
CA GLU A 11 8.99 12.89 -8.73
C GLU A 11 8.28 13.49 -9.94
N HIS A 12 7.75 12.64 -10.81
CA HIS A 12 7.04 13.05 -12.03
C HIS A 12 5.71 13.74 -11.73
N THR A 13 4.95 13.19 -10.80
CA THR A 13 3.64 13.71 -10.44
C THR A 13 3.64 14.41 -9.08
N ASN A 14 4.74 14.32 -8.35
CA ASN A 14 4.90 14.86 -7.00
C ASN A 14 3.86 14.27 -6.03
N GLN A 15 3.47 13.01 -6.27
CA GLN A 15 2.51 12.29 -5.43
C GLN A 15 3.21 11.25 -4.58
N MET A 16 2.72 11.09 -3.37
CA MET A 16 3.19 10.05 -2.45
C MET A 16 2.34 8.80 -2.63
N TYR A 17 3.01 7.67 -2.80
CA TYR A 17 2.37 6.37 -2.88
C TYR A 17 2.66 5.57 -1.62
N HIS A 18 1.67 4.81 -1.18
CA HIS A 18 1.73 4.00 0.03
C HIS A 18 1.64 2.54 -0.35
N TYR A 19 2.55 1.73 0.20
CA TYR A 19 2.65 0.32 -0.13
C TYR A 19 2.64 -0.54 1.11
N ILE A 20 2.07 -1.75 0.98
CA ILE A 20 2.28 -2.81 1.94
C ILE A 20 3.20 -3.85 1.28
N VAL A 21 4.33 -4.12 1.92
CA VAL A 21 5.34 -5.02 1.39
C VAL A 21 5.17 -6.37 2.06
N ILE A 22 4.90 -7.38 1.26
CA ILE A 22 4.73 -8.74 1.73
C ILE A 22 5.97 -9.53 1.40
N ALA A 23 6.67 -10.01 2.43
CA ALA A 23 7.81 -10.87 2.26
C ALA A 23 7.33 -12.31 2.12
N ASP A 24 7.60 -12.91 0.98
CA ASP A 24 7.32 -14.32 0.74
C ASP A 24 8.56 -15.12 1.11
N THR A 25 8.42 -16.07 2.03
CA THR A 25 9.53 -16.89 2.47
C THR A 25 10.06 -17.82 1.38
N THR A 26 9.29 -18.04 0.33
CA THR A 26 9.71 -18.86 -0.82
C THR A 26 10.32 -18.05 -1.95
N SER A 27 10.22 -16.72 -1.86
CA SER A 27 10.71 -15.80 -2.88
C SER A 27 11.86 -14.98 -2.33
N CYS A 28 12.85 -14.73 -3.14
CA CYS A 28 13.94 -13.83 -2.74
C CYS A 28 13.60 -12.35 -2.86
N CYS A 29 12.39 -12.02 -3.32
CA CYS A 29 11.96 -10.65 -3.57
C CYS A 29 10.69 -10.34 -2.80
N ALA A 30 10.70 -9.22 -2.08
CA ALA A 30 9.51 -8.70 -1.46
C ALA A 30 8.62 -8.05 -2.52
N GLN A 31 7.30 -8.21 -2.38
CA GLN A 31 6.34 -7.59 -3.30
C GLN A 31 5.58 -6.50 -2.58
N GLY A 32 5.55 -5.31 -3.18
CA GLY A 32 4.79 -4.19 -2.67
C GLY A 32 3.47 -4.04 -3.40
N ILE A 33 2.39 -3.87 -2.63
CA ILE A 33 1.07 -3.61 -3.18
C ILE A 33 0.64 -2.22 -2.72
N GLU A 34 0.26 -1.37 -3.67
CA GLU A 34 -0.23 -0.04 -3.35
C GLU A 34 -1.56 -0.12 -2.61
N PHE A 35 -1.74 0.71 -1.60
CA PHE A 35 -3.01 0.83 -0.91
C PHE A 35 -3.33 2.28 -0.58
N THR A 36 -4.61 2.56 -0.39
CA THR A 36 -5.13 3.87 0.00
C THR A 36 -6.08 3.67 1.16
N LEU A 37 -6.00 4.53 2.17
CA LEU A 37 -6.94 4.50 3.29
C LEU A 37 -8.24 5.16 2.87
N ALA A 38 -9.36 4.45 3.03
CA ALA A 38 -10.68 4.97 2.71
C ALA A 38 -11.13 6.04 3.69
N ASN A 39 -10.62 5.99 4.94
CA ASN A 39 -10.96 6.95 5.98
C ASN A 39 -9.89 8.03 6.05
N GLU A 40 -10.27 9.27 5.72
CA GLU A 40 -9.36 10.42 5.71
C GLU A 40 -8.85 10.79 7.10
N ASN A 41 -9.54 10.38 8.15
CA ASN A 41 -9.15 10.66 9.53
C ASN A 41 -8.07 9.70 10.06
N THR A 42 -7.73 8.69 9.28
CA THR A 42 -6.72 7.71 9.67
C THR A 42 -5.35 8.17 9.20
N THR A 43 -4.38 8.15 10.10
CA THR A 43 -3.00 8.52 9.80
C THR A 43 -2.25 7.31 9.26
N TYR A 44 -1.45 7.51 8.22
CA TYR A 44 -0.57 6.47 7.71
C TYR A 44 0.54 6.15 8.70
N PRO A 45 0.99 4.88 8.77
CA PRO A 45 2.09 4.49 9.64
C PRO A 45 3.43 5.05 9.15
N GLN A 46 4.49 4.73 9.87
CA GLN A 46 5.85 5.09 9.47
C GLN A 46 6.46 3.99 8.61
N PRO A 47 7.32 4.33 7.64
CA PRO A 47 8.03 3.30 6.87
C PRO A 47 8.78 2.33 7.78
N GLY A 48 8.61 1.04 7.51
CA GLY A 48 9.22 -0.02 8.31
C GLY A 48 8.30 -0.61 9.38
N ASP A 49 7.16 0.02 9.65
CA ASP A 49 6.20 -0.50 10.61
C ASP A 49 5.49 -1.73 10.05
N GLU A 50 5.26 -2.73 10.89
CA GLU A 50 4.40 -3.85 10.52
C GLU A 50 2.95 -3.48 10.74
N ILE A 51 2.14 -3.71 9.71
CA ILE A 51 0.74 -3.34 9.73
C ILE A 51 -0.12 -4.47 9.19
N GLU A 52 -1.41 -4.41 9.55
CA GLU A 52 -2.44 -5.25 8.97
C GLU A 52 -3.52 -4.33 8.40
N ILE A 53 -3.87 -4.55 7.14
CA ILE A 53 -4.92 -3.79 6.49
C ILE A 53 -6.06 -4.71 6.04
N SER A 54 -7.27 -4.17 6.07
CA SER A 54 -8.46 -4.83 5.54
C SER A 54 -9.11 -3.90 4.54
N GLY A 55 -9.53 -4.44 3.41
CA GLY A 55 -10.16 -3.63 2.39
C GLY A 55 -10.51 -4.43 1.17
N VAL A 56 -10.82 -3.74 0.08
CA VAL A 56 -11.19 -4.33 -1.19
C VAL A 56 -10.16 -3.95 -2.26
N LEU A 57 -10.02 -4.83 -3.25
CA LEU A 57 -9.18 -4.55 -4.41
C LEU A 57 -9.91 -3.59 -5.34
N GLY A 58 -9.21 -2.55 -5.76
CA GLY A 58 -9.69 -1.61 -6.75
C GLY A 58 -8.76 -1.56 -7.94
N LEU A 59 -9.31 -1.22 -9.08
CA LEU A 59 -8.54 -1.00 -10.30
C LEU A 59 -8.63 0.47 -10.67
N TYR A 60 -7.51 1.05 -11.08
CA TYR A 60 -7.53 2.39 -11.63
C TYR A 60 -6.65 2.45 -12.88
N GLU A 61 -6.94 3.40 -13.75
CA GLU A 61 -6.19 3.60 -14.98
C GLU A 61 -5.41 4.91 -14.90
N GLU A 62 -4.14 4.84 -15.25
CA GLU A 62 -3.27 6.01 -15.30
C GLU A 62 -2.35 5.88 -16.51
N GLU A 63 -2.34 6.89 -17.34
CA GLU A 63 -1.51 6.95 -18.56
C GLU A 63 -1.67 5.72 -19.48
N GLY A 64 -2.89 5.20 -19.57
CA GLY A 64 -3.20 4.05 -20.43
C GLY A 64 -2.85 2.70 -19.84
N SER A 65 -2.39 2.66 -18.59
CA SER A 65 -2.06 1.42 -17.91
C SER A 65 -3.03 1.19 -16.74
N LEU A 66 -3.37 -0.09 -16.52
CA LEU A 66 -4.22 -0.48 -15.41
C LEU A 66 -3.37 -0.85 -14.21
N TYR A 67 -3.73 -0.33 -13.06
CA TYR A 67 -3.06 -0.61 -11.79
C TYR A 67 -4.04 -1.19 -10.80
N ILE A 68 -3.52 -2.06 -9.91
CA ILE A 68 -4.29 -2.64 -8.83
C ILE A 68 -3.88 -1.96 -7.54
N GLN A 69 -4.85 -1.54 -6.74
CA GLN A 69 -4.61 -1.03 -5.40
C GLN A 69 -5.62 -1.60 -4.43
N ILE A 70 -5.28 -1.57 -3.15
CA ILE A 70 -6.21 -1.94 -2.09
C ILE A 70 -6.78 -0.67 -1.51
N ILE A 71 -8.12 -0.59 -1.43
CA ILE A 71 -8.79 0.48 -0.71
C ILE A 71 -9.04 -0.05 0.69
N ALA A 72 -8.22 0.39 1.63
CA ALA A 72 -8.23 -0.15 2.99
C ALA A 72 -9.31 0.52 3.82
N ASP A 73 -10.24 -0.28 4.36
CA ASP A 73 -11.27 0.20 5.28
C ASP A 73 -10.70 0.41 6.68
N SER A 74 -9.69 -0.37 7.04
CA SER A 74 -9.06 -0.27 8.34
C SER A 74 -7.58 -0.62 8.27
N ILE A 75 -6.82 -0.06 9.18
CA ILE A 75 -5.40 -0.31 9.33
C ILE A 75 -5.11 -0.51 10.82
N ARG A 76 -4.27 -1.47 11.12
CA ARG A 76 -3.91 -1.81 12.49
C ARG A 76 -2.42 -2.07 12.55
N MET A 77 -1.79 -1.58 13.62
CA MET A 77 -0.39 -1.89 13.92
C MET A 77 -0.30 -3.29 14.51
N VAL A 78 0.67 -4.04 14.04
CA VAL A 78 0.90 -5.40 14.52
C VAL A 78 1.83 -5.41 15.73
#